data_d0047d418468f15597bd82000c447e43
#
_entry.id   d0047d418468f15597bd82000c447e43
#
_cell.length_a   1.000
_cell.length_b   1.000
_cell.length_c   1.000
_cell.angle_alpha   90.00
_cell.angle_beta   90.00
_cell.angle_gamma   90.00
#
_symmetry.space_group_name_H-M   'P 1'
#
loop_
_entity.id
_entity.type
_entity.pdbx_description
1 polymer ?
#
loop_
_entity_poly.entity_id
_entity_poly.type
_entity_poly.pdbx_seq_one_letter_code
_entity_poly.pdbx_strand_id
1 'polypeptide(L)'
;RDVKDLPEVDCAILAIAAKFCPSTVEVLAKQKNTKAFIILSAGFHEENEEGAKLERQIVETINSVGGSLIGPNCIGVLTNHYSGVFTSPIPELNPQGVDLISGSGATALFIMDSGMQKGIKFNSMYSVGNSAQLGVEEILEYMDESFDPKTSSRVKLLYVESIEKPEKLLKHASSLIRKGCRIAAVKSGGSAAGSRAASSHTGALASSDVAVEALFRKAGIVRCNGRDELMTVAGIFMHPEVKGKNMAVVT
;
A
#
# COMPACT_ATOMS: atom_id res chain seq x y z
N ARG A 1 14.54 -26.75 -9.45
CA ARG A 1 14.02 -27.32 -8.18
C ARG A 1 12.50 -27.20 -8.22
N ASP A 2 11.80 -28.26 -7.80
CA ASP A 2 10.34 -28.25 -7.71
C ASP A 2 9.92 -27.56 -6.39
N VAL A 3 8.81 -26.84 -6.41
CA VAL A 3 8.23 -26.23 -5.20
C VAL A 3 7.87 -27.28 -4.15
N LYS A 4 7.57 -28.51 -4.57
CA LYS A 4 7.29 -29.66 -3.70
C LYS A 4 8.48 -30.08 -2.84
N ASP A 5 9.70 -29.76 -3.27
CA ASP A 5 10.93 -30.11 -2.55
C ASP A 5 11.27 -29.08 -1.45
N LEU A 6 10.51 -27.97 -1.36
CA LEU A 6 10.71 -26.96 -0.31
C LEU A 6 10.26 -27.50 1.07
N PRO A 7 10.91 -27.08 2.16
CA PRO A 7 10.38 -27.31 3.50
C PRO A 7 9.09 -26.55 3.71
N GLU A 8 8.44 -26.70 4.87
CA GLU A 8 7.40 -25.79 5.33
C GLU A 8 7.96 -24.37 5.48
N VAL A 9 7.21 -23.35 5.06
CA VAL A 9 7.61 -21.95 5.12
C VAL A 9 6.41 -21.08 5.49
N ASP A 10 6.61 -20.10 6.35
CA ASP A 10 5.56 -19.20 6.80
C ASP A 10 5.16 -18.18 5.73
N CYS A 11 6.15 -17.70 4.95
CA CYS A 11 5.97 -16.68 3.93
C CYS A 11 6.64 -17.10 2.60
N ALA A 12 5.94 -16.88 1.51
CA ALA A 12 6.45 -17.12 0.16
C ALA A 12 6.41 -15.83 -0.67
N ILE A 13 7.54 -15.54 -1.34
CA ILE A 13 7.65 -14.47 -2.32
C ILE A 13 7.73 -15.10 -3.70
N LEU A 14 6.78 -14.76 -4.58
CA LEU A 14 6.73 -15.27 -5.94
C LEU A 14 7.20 -14.21 -6.94
N ALA A 15 8.26 -14.56 -7.68
CA ALA A 15 8.80 -13.78 -8.79
C ALA A 15 8.90 -14.68 -10.04
N ILE A 16 7.79 -15.34 -10.37
CA ILE A 16 7.65 -16.29 -11.47
C ILE A 16 6.53 -15.85 -12.42
N ALA A 17 6.52 -16.33 -13.66
CA ALA A 17 5.46 -15.97 -14.62
C ALA A 17 4.06 -16.30 -14.06
N ALA A 18 3.10 -15.39 -14.27
CA ALA A 18 1.75 -15.43 -13.72
C ALA A 18 1.06 -16.79 -13.88
N LYS A 19 1.19 -17.42 -15.05
CA LYS A 19 0.59 -18.73 -15.36
C LYS A 19 1.04 -19.88 -14.42
N PHE A 20 2.18 -19.74 -13.75
CA PHE A 20 2.69 -20.74 -12.81
C PHE A 20 2.32 -20.43 -11.35
N CYS A 21 1.86 -19.21 -11.06
CA CYS A 21 1.54 -18.80 -9.70
C CYS A 21 0.42 -19.64 -9.05
N PRO A 22 -0.73 -19.93 -9.71
CA PRO A 22 -1.80 -20.70 -9.06
C PRO A 22 -1.36 -22.06 -8.56
N SER A 23 -0.68 -22.85 -9.39
CA SER A 23 -0.20 -24.19 -9.00
C SER A 23 0.88 -24.13 -7.91
N THR A 24 1.74 -23.11 -7.97
CA THR A 24 2.78 -22.90 -6.94
C THR A 24 2.14 -22.51 -5.60
N VAL A 25 1.19 -21.58 -5.62
CA VAL A 25 0.45 -21.16 -4.41
C VAL A 25 -0.33 -22.34 -3.82
N GLU A 26 -0.95 -23.18 -4.65
CA GLU A 26 -1.68 -24.35 -4.17
C GLU A 26 -0.78 -25.32 -3.41
N VAL A 27 0.41 -25.63 -3.93
CA VAL A 27 1.39 -26.49 -3.23
C VAL A 27 1.87 -25.85 -1.93
N LEU A 28 2.24 -24.58 -1.97
CA LEU A 28 2.71 -23.85 -0.79
C LEU A 28 1.65 -23.77 0.29
N ALA A 29 0.43 -23.38 -0.06
CA ALA A 29 -0.66 -23.21 0.88
C ALA A 29 -1.12 -24.54 1.50
N LYS A 30 -1.31 -25.58 0.67
CA LYS A 30 -1.92 -26.86 1.12
C LYS A 30 -0.92 -27.88 1.59
N GLN A 31 0.33 -27.86 1.11
CA GLN A 31 1.33 -28.89 1.42
C GLN A 31 2.52 -28.35 2.23
N LYS A 32 2.74 -27.04 2.25
CA LYS A 32 3.87 -26.40 2.95
C LYS A 32 3.43 -25.47 4.07
N ASN A 33 2.15 -25.47 4.41
CA ASN A 33 1.55 -24.69 5.50
C ASN A 33 1.78 -23.17 5.40
N THR A 34 2.08 -22.66 4.19
CA THR A 34 2.35 -21.23 3.96
C THR A 34 1.09 -20.41 4.14
N LYS A 35 1.16 -19.32 4.92
CA LYS A 35 0.05 -18.43 5.22
C LYS A 35 0.23 -17.01 4.72
N ALA A 36 1.44 -16.58 4.42
CA ALA A 36 1.73 -15.26 3.89
C ALA A 36 2.30 -15.35 2.48
N PHE A 37 1.76 -14.55 1.58
CA PHE A 37 2.17 -14.53 0.17
C PHE A 37 2.41 -13.10 -0.29
N ILE A 38 3.52 -12.90 -1.02
CA ILE A 38 3.82 -11.67 -1.76
C ILE A 38 4.08 -12.08 -3.20
N ILE A 39 3.27 -11.59 -4.14
CA ILE A 39 3.44 -11.89 -5.56
C ILE A 39 3.93 -10.64 -6.28
N LEU A 40 5.20 -10.65 -6.67
CA LEU A 40 5.84 -9.52 -7.37
C LEU A 40 5.45 -9.46 -8.84
N SER A 41 5.22 -10.61 -9.45
CA SER A 41 4.95 -10.75 -10.89
C SER A 41 3.69 -10.01 -11.32
N ALA A 42 3.74 -9.44 -12.52
CA ALA A 42 2.60 -8.95 -13.28
C ALA A 42 2.05 -10.05 -14.21
N GLY A 43 0.95 -9.77 -14.93
CA GLY A 43 0.28 -10.69 -15.86
C GLY A 43 -1.03 -11.25 -15.32
N PHE A 44 -1.72 -10.46 -14.51
CA PHE A 44 -2.97 -10.81 -13.85
C PHE A 44 -4.13 -9.95 -14.38
N HIS A 45 -5.04 -9.47 -13.51
CA HIS A 45 -6.22 -8.73 -13.99
C HIS A 45 -5.86 -7.41 -14.69
N GLU A 46 -4.72 -6.82 -14.41
CA GLU A 46 -4.23 -5.61 -15.08
C GLU A 46 -3.87 -5.85 -16.55
N GLU A 47 -3.65 -7.10 -16.94
CA GLU A 47 -3.28 -7.43 -18.31
C GLU A 47 -4.49 -7.86 -19.15
N ASN A 48 -5.30 -8.82 -18.66
CA ASN A 48 -6.45 -9.36 -19.38
C ASN A 48 -7.34 -10.27 -18.51
N GLU A 49 -8.45 -10.75 -19.11
CA GLU A 49 -9.41 -11.65 -18.45
C GLU A 49 -8.82 -13.00 -18.02
N GLU A 50 -7.84 -13.52 -18.76
CA GLU A 50 -7.17 -14.78 -18.38
C GLU A 50 -6.33 -14.55 -17.12
N GLY A 51 -5.58 -13.44 -17.06
CA GLY A 51 -4.86 -13.02 -15.87
C GLY A 51 -5.80 -12.83 -14.66
N ALA A 52 -6.99 -12.26 -14.89
CA ALA A 52 -7.99 -12.11 -13.83
C ALA A 52 -8.49 -13.45 -13.28
N LYS A 53 -8.59 -14.50 -14.12
CA LYS A 53 -8.92 -15.85 -13.64
C LYS A 53 -7.82 -16.46 -12.78
N LEU A 54 -6.56 -16.30 -13.21
CA LEU A 54 -5.40 -16.76 -12.41
C LEU A 54 -5.37 -16.09 -11.05
N GLU A 55 -5.63 -14.79 -11.00
CA GLU A 55 -5.69 -14.02 -9.75
C GLU A 55 -6.79 -14.52 -8.81
N ARG A 56 -8.01 -14.74 -9.33
CA ARG A 56 -9.12 -15.30 -8.53
C ARG A 56 -8.77 -16.67 -7.96
N GLN A 57 -8.18 -17.58 -8.72
CA GLN A 57 -7.75 -18.90 -8.26
C GLN A 57 -6.75 -18.81 -7.12
N ILE A 58 -5.80 -17.89 -7.20
CA ILE A 58 -4.82 -17.64 -6.14
C ILE A 58 -5.51 -17.17 -4.87
N VAL A 59 -6.38 -16.16 -4.98
CA VAL A 59 -7.11 -15.61 -3.83
C VAL A 59 -7.99 -16.65 -3.16
N GLU A 60 -8.74 -17.45 -3.94
CA GLU A 60 -9.57 -18.54 -3.43
C GLU A 60 -8.73 -19.58 -2.68
N THR A 61 -7.58 -19.96 -3.25
CA THR A 61 -6.67 -20.92 -2.61
C THR A 61 -6.14 -20.39 -1.28
N ILE A 62 -5.66 -19.15 -1.25
CA ILE A 62 -5.11 -18.51 -0.05
C ILE A 62 -6.20 -18.34 1.02
N ASN A 63 -7.40 -17.91 0.64
CA ASN A 63 -8.54 -17.79 1.54
C ASN A 63 -8.93 -19.14 2.16
N SER A 64 -8.87 -20.23 1.39
CA SER A 64 -9.23 -21.57 1.88
C SER A 64 -8.36 -22.08 3.02
N VAL A 65 -7.17 -21.53 3.18
CA VAL A 65 -6.23 -21.86 4.26
C VAL A 65 -6.10 -20.74 5.32
N GLY A 66 -6.91 -19.69 5.22
CA GLY A 66 -6.83 -18.53 6.10
C GLY A 66 -5.52 -17.73 5.94
N GLY A 67 -4.98 -17.71 4.74
CA GLY A 67 -3.74 -16.99 4.42
C GLY A 67 -3.99 -15.55 3.97
N SER A 68 -2.89 -14.83 3.74
CA SER A 68 -2.88 -13.42 3.32
C SER A 68 -2.01 -13.20 2.09
N LEU A 69 -2.46 -12.32 1.17
CA LEU A 69 -1.79 -12.00 -0.08
C LEU A 69 -1.59 -10.49 -0.23
N ILE A 70 -0.35 -10.07 -0.48
CA ILE A 70 0.00 -8.74 -1.01
C ILE A 70 0.37 -8.88 -2.49
N GLY A 71 -0.13 -7.99 -3.30
CA GLY A 71 -0.02 -8.04 -4.76
C GLY A 71 -1.24 -8.69 -5.40
N PRO A 72 -1.08 -9.32 -6.58
CA PRO A 72 0.14 -9.37 -7.41
C PRO A 72 0.56 -8.01 -8.00
N ASN A 73 1.56 -8.01 -8.88
CA ASN A 73 2.06 -6.81 -9.55
C ASN A 73 2.48 -5.72 -8.56
N CYS A 74 3.32 -6.07 -7.59
CA CYS A 74 3.80 -5.19 -6.53
C CYS A 74 5.33 -5.20 -6.45
N ILE A 75 5.91 -4.26 -5.68
CA ILE A 75 7.36 -4.26 -5.41
C ILE A 75 7.71 -4.85 -4.05
N GLY A 76 6.74 -5.32 -3.30
CA GLY A 76 6.93 -5.95 -2.01
C GLY A 76 6.65 -5.05 -0.81
N VAL A 77 7.20 -5.44 0.33
CA VAL A 77 6.95 -4.81 1.64
C VAL A 77 8.26 -4.51 2.33
N LEU A 78 8.32 -3.36 2.98
CA LEU A 78 9.45 -2.91 3.79
C LEU A 78 8.95 -2.52 5.17
N THR A 79 9.39 -3.23 6.21
CA THR A 79 9.06 -2.95 7.61
C THR A 79 10.28 -3.22 8.49
N ASN A 80 10.23 -2.82 9.76
CA ASN A 80 11.31 -3.11 10.72
C ASN A 80 11.57 -4.62 10.94
N HIS A 81 10.61 -5.46 10.58
CA HIS A 81 10.71 -6.92 10.74
C HIS A 81 11.00 -7.66 9.43
N TYR A 82 10.73 -7.01 8.31
CA TYR A 82 10.84 -7.63 6.99
C TYR A 82 11.23 -6.62 5.92
N SER A 83 12.31 -6.90 5.19
CA SER A 83 12.83 -6.05 4.13
C SER A 83 12.84 -6.83 2.81
N GLY A 84 11.64 -7.06 2.27
CA GLY A 84 11.43 -7.77 1.00
C GLY A 84 10.90 -6.86 -0.08
N VAL A 85 11.74 -5.96 -0.58
CA VAL A 85 11.39 -4.99 -1.62
C VAL A 85 12.22 -5.23 -2.86
N PHE A 86 11.56 -5.23 -4.02
CA PHE A 86 12.21 -5.33 -5.33
C PHE A 86 12.69 -3.95 -5.80
N THR A 87 13.64 -3.35 -5.08
CA THR A 87 14.25 -2.06 -5.46
C THR A 87 15.56 -1.78 -4.73
N SER A 88 16.33 -0.81 -5.26
CA SER A 88 17.53 -0.23 -4.64
C SER A 88 17.72 1.20 -5.17
N PRO A 89 18.13 2.18 -4.33
CA PRO A 89 18.36 2.06 -2.89
C PRO A 89 17.04 1.96 -2.10
N ILE A 90 17.10 1.34 -0.91
CA ILE A 90 16.00 1.34 0.05
C ILE A 90 16.30 2.34 1.18
N PRO A 91 15.28 3.04 1.75
CA PRO A 91 15.48 3.92 2.88
C PRO A 91 15.91 3.14 4.13
N GLU A 92 16.78 3.76 4.94
CA GLU A 92 16.96 3.30 6.30
C GLU A 92 15.69 3.56 7.10
N LEU A 93 15.15 2.51 7.74
CA LEU A 93 13.89 2.62 8.46
C LEU A 93 14.07 3.30 9.80
N ASN A 94 13.10 4.13 10.15
CA ASN A 94 13.03 4.85 11.41
C ASN A 94 11.62 4.71 12.00
N PRO A 95 11.47 4.26 13.26
CA PRO A 95 10.16 4.09 13.89
C PRO A 95 9.30 5.36 13.96
N GLN A 96 9.93 6.54 13.93
CA GLN A 96 9.24 7.83 13.87
C GLN A 96 9.02 8.35 12.45
N GLY A 97 9.41 7.58 11.45
CA GLY A 97 9.21 7.90 10.05
C GLY A 97 7.75 7.75 9.62
N VAL A 98 7.50 7.95 8.34
CA VAL A 98 6.17 7.79 7.74
C VAL A 98 5.92 6.34 7.34
N ASP A 99 4.67 5.90 7.40
CA ASP A 99 4.22 4.68 6.72
C ASP A 99 3.70 5.06 5.34
N LEU A 100 4.16 4.37 4.32
CA LEU A 100 3.71 4.54 2.93
C LEU A 100 2.92 3.31 2.49
N ILE A 101 1.70 3.52 1.99
CA ILE A 101 0.89 2.49 1.35
C ILE A 101 0.62 2.92 -0.09
N SER A 102 0.97 2.09 -1.06
CA SER A 102 0.87 2.44 -2.48
C SER A 102 0.26 1.34 -3.32
N GLY A 103 -0.76 1.69 -4.11
CA GLY A 103 -1.31 0.83 -5.18
C GLY A 103 -0.34 0.67 -6.36
N SER A 104 0.59 1.59 -6.54
CA SER A 104 1.57 1.56 -7.64
C SER A 104 2.99 1.36 -7.12
N GLY A 105 3.64 0.29 -7.57
CA GLY A 105 5.03 -0.01 -7.24
C GLY A 105 5.99 1.08 -7.72
N ALA A 106 5.88 1.48 -8.98
CA ALA A 106 6.72 2.53 -9.55
C ALA A 106 6.57 3.87 -8.81
N THR A 107 5.33 4.22 -8.45
CA THR A 107 5.07 5.45 -7.69
C THR A 107 5.62 5.37 -6.27
N ALA A 108 5.55 4.21 -5.61
CA ALA A 108 6.18 4.01 -4.31
C ALA A 108 7.69 4.28 -4.36
N LEU A 109 8.38 3.81 -5.41
CA LEU A 109 9.81 4.09 -5.62
C LEU A 109 10.09 5.59 -5.73
N PHE A 110 9.34 6.30 -6.56
CA PHE A 110 9.51 7.75 -6.72
C PHE A 110 9.22 8.52 -5.43
N ILE A 111 8.22 8.09 -4.65
CA ILE A 111 7.89 8.70 -3.36
C ILE A 111 9.03 8.47 -2.36
N MET A 112 9.56 7.26 -2.28
CA MET A 112 10.69 6.95 -1.39
C MET A 112 11.94 7.73 -1.77
N ASP A 113 12.33 7.73 -3.05
CA ASP A 113 13.52 8.43 -3.54
C ASP A 113 13.41 9.95 -3.30
N SER A 114 12.32 10.57 -3.73
CA SER A 114 12.06 11.99 -3.48
C SER A 114 11.95 12.33 -1.99
N GLY A 115 11.38 11.44 -1.20
CA GLY A 115 11.27 11.59 0.25
C GLY A 115 12.63 11.58 0.93
N MET A 116 13.50 10.61 0.60
CA MET A 116 14.86 10.54 1.14
C MET A 116 15.67 11.80 0.84
N GLN A 117 15.58 12.32 -0.39
CA GLN A 117 16.25 13.56 -0.79
C GLN A 117 15.76 14.78 0.00
N LYS A 118 14.49 14.78 0.44
CA LYS A 118 13.88 15.83 1.27
C LYS A 118 14.02 15.58 2.78
N GLY A 119 14.75 14.54 3.18
CA GLY A 119 14.97 14.20 4.59
C GLY A 119 13.79 13.50 5.27
N ILE A 120 12.78 13.04 4.50
CA ILE A 120 11.68 12.23 5.02
C ILE A 120 12.24 10.89 5.46
N LYS A 121 11.93 10.49 6.70
CA LYS A 121 12.21 9.17 7.23
C LYS A 121 11.01 8.25 6.98
N PHE A 122 11.28 7.00 6.66
CA PHE A 122 10.24 5.97 6.47
C PHE A 122 10.25 4.99 7.65
N ASN A 123 9.09 4.59 8.14
CA ASN A 123 8.91 3.51 9.10
C ASN A 123 8.56 2.20 8.39
N SER A 124 7.69 2.29 7.40
CA SER A 124 7.30 1.13 6.58
C SER A 124 6.85 1.54 5.19
N MET A 125 6.86 0.58 4.26
CA MET A 125 6.26 0.71 2.94
C MET A 125 5.54 -0.58 2.56
N TYR A 126 4.31 -0.45 2.10
CA TYR A 126 3.49 -1.53 1.57
C TYR A 126 3.11 -1.21 0.13
N SER A 127 3.64 -1.98 -0.82
CA SER A 127 3.20 -1.92 -2.20
C SER A 127 2.12 -2.99 -2.40
N VAL A 128 0.87 -2.57 -2.53
CA VAL A 128 -0.26 -3.51 -2.62
C VAL A 128 -0.57 -3.96 -4.05
N GLY A 129 0.04 -3.31 -5.07
CA GLY A 129 -0.13 -3.70 -6.48
C GLY A 129 -1.59 -3.75 -6.88
N ASN A 130 -1.99 -4.85 -7.47
CA ASN A 130 -3.38 -5.12 -7.89
C ASN A 130 -4.40 -5.17 -6.75
N SER A 131 -3.95 -5.26 -5.50
CA SER A 131 -4.83 -5.36 -4.32
C SER A 131 -5.82 -6.53 -4.38
N ALA A 132 -5.38 -7.67 -4.91
CA ALA A 132 -6.28 -8.80 -5.16
C ALA A 132 -6.99 -9.33 -3.89
N GLN A 133 -6.33 -9.24 -2.73
CA GLN A 133 -6.92 -9.58 -1.44
C GLN A 133 -6.70 -8.44 -0.43
N LEU A 134 -5.45 -8.05 -0.20
CA LEU A 134 -5.10 -6.96 0.71
C LEU A 134 -4.79 -5.69 -0.10
N GLY A 135 -5.65 -4.68 0.04
CA GLY A 135 -5.49 -3.36 -0.54
C GLY A 135 -5.08 -2.31 0.49
N VAL A 136 -5.19 -1.05 0.11
CA VAL A 136 -4.90 0.10 1.00
C VAL A 136 -5.77 0.06 2.25
N GLU A 137 -7.02 -0.35 2.10
CA GLU A 137 -8.01 -0.40 3.17
C GLU A 137 -7.67 -1.45 4.23
N GLU A 138 -7.19 -2.63 3.81
CA GLU A 138 -6.77 -3.70 4.73
C GLU A 138 -5.47 -3.36 5.45
N ILE A 139 -4.55 -2.69 4.78
CA ILE A 139 -3.31 -2.22 5.46
C ILE A 139 -3.64 -1.13 6.48
N LEU A 140 -4.58 -0.21 6.17
CA LEU A 140 -5.05 0.77 7.15
C LEU A 140 -5.78 0.12 8.34
N GLU A 141 -6.60 -0.91 8.09
CA GLU A 141 -7.24 -1.70 9.14
C GLU A 141 -6.18 -2.33 10.06
N TYR A 142 -5.20 -3.01 9.49
CA TYR A 142 -4.08 -3.59 10.24
C TYR A 142 -3.35 -2.54 11.09
N MET A 143 -3.03 -1.39 10.51
CA MET A 143 -2.35 -0.30 11.22
C MET A 143 -3.21 0.32 12.33
N ASP A 144 -4.54 0.35 12.15
CA ASP A 144 -5.46 0.86 13.15
C ASP A 144 -5.63 -0.11 14.32
N GLU A 145 -5.78 -1.40 14.04
CA GLU A 145 -5.97 -2.45 15.04
C GLU A 145 -4.70 -2.72 15.85
N SER A 146 -3.53 -2.64 15.21
CA SER A 146 -2.22 -2.81 15.85
C SER A 146 -1.63 -1.51 16.41
N PHE A 147 -2.37 -0.39 16.42
CA PHE A 147 -1.84 0.91 16.80
C PHE A 147 -1.44 0.97 18.29
N ASP A 148 -0.15 1.21 18.52
CA ASP A 148 0.40 1.53 19.83
C ASP A 148 0.88 3.01 19.85
N PRO A 149 0.35 3.87 20.72
CA PRO A 149 0.75 5.28 20.81
C PRO A 149 2.24 5.53 21.05
N LYS A 150 2.96 4.54 21.58
CA LYS A 150 4.38 4.66 21.93
C LYS A 150 5.31 4.27 20.77
N THR A 151 4.90 3.33 19.94
CA THR A 151 5.78 2.70 18.95
C THR A 151 5.32 2.91 17.51
N SER A 152 4.01 3.11 17.27
CA SER A 152 3.47 3.26 15.92
C SER A 152 3.79 4.64 15.34
N SER A 153 4.16 4.67 14.06
CA SER A 153 4.26 5.91 13.29
C SER A 153 2.95 6.70 13.31
N ARG A 154 3.05 8.03 13.39
CA ARG A 154 1.89 8.92 13.40
C ARG A 154 1.54 9.51 12.04
N VAL A 155 2.35 9.26 11.02
CA VAL A 155 2.14 9.81 9.68
C VAL A 155 1.92 8.68 8.69
N LYS A 156 0.78 8.69 8.01
CA LYS A 156 0.45 7.71 6.96
C LYS A 156 0.35 8.44 5.62
N LEU A 157 1.02 7.92 4.62
CA LEU A 157 0.98 8.43 3.25
C LEU A 157 0.34 7.38 2.36
N LEU A 158 -0.65 7.79 1.58
CA LEU A 158 -1.39 6.90 0.71
C LEU A 158 -1.23 7.33 -0.75
N TYR A 159 -0.93 6.38 -1.61
CA TYR A 159 -1.10 6.54 -3.05
C TYR A 159 -2.14 5.52 -3.52
N VAL A 160 -3.30 6.00 -3.93
CA VAL A 160 -4.50 5.20 -4.16
C VAL A 160 -4.89 5.25 -5.63
N GLU A 161 -4.97 4.10 -6.28
CA GLU A 161 -5.44 3.96 -7.67
C GLU A 161 -6.95 3.69 -7.74
N SER A 162 -7.45 2.80 -6.88
CA SER A 162 -8.87 2.52 -6.68
C SER A 162 -9.21 2.50 -5.19
N ILE A 163 -10.48 2.63 -4.87
CA ILE A 163 -11.01 2.46 -3.51
C ILE A 163 -12.16 1.45 -3.63
N GLU A 164 -11.88 0.22 -3.26
CA GLU A 164 -12.83 -0.88 -3.39
C GLU A 164 -13.77 -0.99 -2.17
N LYS A 165 -13.27 -0.58 -0.99
CA LYS A 165 -13.99 -0.69 0.29
C LYS A 165 -14.04 0.67 1.00
N PRO A 166 -14.81 1.65 0.47
CA PRO A 166 -14.82 3.03 0.97
C PRO A 166 -15.25 3.13 2.43
N GLU A 167 -16.15 2.28 2.89
CA GLU A 167 -16.58 2.26 4.29
C GLU A 167 -15.46 1.80 5.23
N LYS A 168 -14.67 0.81 4.82
CA LYS A 168 -13.48 0.34 5.55
C LYS A 168 -12.42 1.43 5.63
N LEU A 169 -12.10 2.07 4.50
CA LEU A 169 -11.18 3.20 4.46
C LEU A 169 -11.64 4.32 5.40
N LEU A 170 -12.91 4.72 5.33
CA LEU A 170 -13.48 5.75 6.21
C LEU A 170 -13.35 5.39 7.69
N LYS A 171 -13.72 4.16 8.05
CA LYS A 171 -13.68 3.66 9.43
C LYS A 171 -12.27 3.74 10.01
N HIS A 172 -11.31 3.12 9.34
CA HIS A 172 -9.96 2.95 9.89
C HIS A 172 -9.11 4.21 9.78
N ALA A 173 -9.24 4.99 8.70
CA ALA A 173 -8.58 6.29 8.60
C ALA A 173 -9.09 7.26 9.68
N SER A 174 -10.41 7.38 9.85
CA SER A 174 -10.98 8.24 10.91
C SER A 174 -10.58 7.77 12.31
N SER A 175 -10.46 6.47 12.55
CA SER A 175 -10.01 5.90 13.82
C SER A 175 -8.55 6.29 14.09
N LEU A 176 -7.66 6.08 13.14
CA LEU A 176 -6.24 6.46 13.23
C LEU A 176 -6.08 7.96 13.50
N ILE A 177 -6.86 8.81 12.82
CA ILE A 177 -6.81 10.27 13.03
C ILE A 177 -7.26 10.64 14.44
N ARG A 178 -8.30 10.01 14.98
CA ARG A 178 -8.71 10.20 16.39
C ARG A 178 -7.65 9.72 17.39
N LYS A 179 -6.83 8.73 17.01
CA LYS A 179 -5.67 8.27 17.80
C LYS A 179 -4.45 9.20 17.67
N GLY A 180 -4.57 10.30 16.91
CA GLY A 180 -3.53 11.31 16.72
C GLY A 180 -2.61 11.07 15.54
N CYS A 181 -2.98 10.19 14.61
CA CYS A 181 -2.29 10.06 13.32
C CYS A 181 -2.69 11.20 12.38
N ARG A 182 -1.82 11.48 11.41
CA ARG A 182 -2.02 12.39 10.30
C ARG A 182 -1.93 11.61 9.02
N ILE A 183 -2.92 11.72 8.15
CA ILE A 183 -3.00 10.95 6.91
C ILE A 183 -3.05 11.91 5.74
N ALA A 184 -2.18 11.73 4.76
CA ALA A 184 -2.20 12.42 3.49
C ALA A 184 -2.29 11.42 2.34
N ALA A 185 -3.01 11.76 1.29
CA ALA A 185 -3.26 10.86 0.17
C ALA A 185 -3.23 11.56 -1.19
N VAL A 186 -2.66 10.86 -2.17
CA VAL A 186 -2.85 11.14 -3.59
C VAL A 186 -3.80 10.08 -4.16
N LYS A 187 -4.87 10.52 -4.84
CA LYS A 187 -5.69 9.66 -5.68
C LYS A 187 -5.25 9.82 -7.13
N SER A 188 -4.79 8.74 -7.74
CA SER A 188 -4.44 8.76 -9.17
C SER A 188 -5.69 8.91 -10.03
N GLY A 189 -5.52 9.45 -11.24
CA GLY A 189 -6.63 9.58 -12.19
C GLY A 189 -7.67 10.66 -11.85
N GLY A 190 -7.36 11.64 -11.00
CA GLY A 190 -8.27 12.73 -10.61
C GLY A 190 -8.63 13.70 -11.75
N SER A 191 -7.88 13.75 -12.84
CA SER A 191 -8.24 14.52 -14.05
C SER A 191 -8.90 13.62 -15.08
N ALA A 192 -9.70 14.19 -16.00
CA ALA A 192 -10.32 13.43 -17.09
C ALA A 192 -9.29 12.69 -17.98
N ALA A 193 -8.11 13.24 -18.18
CA ALA A 193 -7.01 12.58 -18.88
C ALA A 193 -6.37 11.49 -18.02
N GLY A 194 -6.15 11.77 -16.74
CA GLY A 194 -5.61 10.81 -15.78
C GLY A 194 -6.57 9.65 -15.52
N SER A 195 -7.87 9.91 -15.48
CA SER A 195 -8.90 8.86 -15.35
C SER A 195 -8.87 7.89 -16.54
N ARG A 196 -8.76 8.42 -17.78
CA ARG A 196 -8.61 7.56 -18.98
C ARG A 196 -7.31 6.75 -18.94
N ALA A 197 -6.21 7.35 -18.53
CA ALA A 197 -4.93 6.65 -18.41
C ALA A 197 -4.98 5.56 -17.32
N ALA A 198 -5.56 5.84 -16.16
CA ALA A 198 -5.73 4.88 -15.08
C ALA A 198 -6.64 3.71 -15.50
N SER A 199 -7.77 3.99 -16.16
CA SER A 199 -8.69 2.96 -16.65
C SER A 199 -8.05 2.03 -17.69
N SER A 200 -7.17 2.57 -18.54
CA SER A 200 -6.43 1.76 -19.52
C SER A 200 -5.32 0.90 -18.92
N HIS A 201 -4.82 1.29 -17.72
CA HIS A 201 -3.72 0.59 -17.06
C HIS A 201 -4.21 -0.46 -16.05
N THR A 202 -5.31 -0.20 -15.36
CA THR A 202 -5.80 -1.07 -14.27
C THR A 202 -7.10 -1.80 -14.60
N GLY A 203 -7.75 -1.49 -15.73
CA GLY A 203 -9.05 -2.08 -16.10
C GLY A 203 -10.22 -1.67 -15.17
N ALA A 204 -9.95 -0.94 -14.10
CA ALA A 204 -10.95 -0.53 -13.12
C ALA A 204 -11.67 0.75 -13.54
N LEU A 205 -12.99 0.82 -13.32
CA LEU A 205 -13.76 2.06 -13.38
C LEU A 205 -13.26 2.99 -12.27
N ALA A 206 -12.65 4.12 -12.68
CA ALA A 206 -12.18 5.10 -11.71
C ALA A 206 -13.36 5.60 -10.87
N SER A 207 -13.25 5.52 -9.55
CA SER A 207 -14.21 6.10 -8.62
C SER A 207 -14.42 7.60 -8.94
N SER A 208 -15.65 8.09 -8.83
CA SER A 208 -15.94 9.52 -9.05
C SER A 208 -15.02 10.38 -8.17
N ASP A 209 -14.28 11.30 -8.77
CA ASP A 209 -13.35 12.17 -8.06
C ASP A 209 -14.05 12.98 -6.95
N VAL A 210 -15.30 13.38 -7.17
CA VAL A 210 -16.15 14.06 -6.18
C VAL A 210 -16.45 13.15 -4.98
N ALA A 211 -16.70 11.87 -5.22
CA ALA A 211 -16.95 10.91 -4.15
C ALA A 211 -15.68 10.66 -3.33
N VAL A 212 -14.51 10.56 -3.98
CA VAL A 212 -13.23 10.42 -3.30
C VAL A 212 -12.91 11.65 -2.46
N GLU A 213 -13.14 12.86 -2.99
CA GLU A 213 -12.96 14.11 -2.24
C GLU A 213 -13.84 14.14 -0.99
N ALA A 214 -15.12 13.80 -1.14
CA ALA A 214 -16.05 13.74 -0.01
C ALA A 214 -15.63 12.70 1.04
N LEU A 215 -15.16 11.54 0.59
CA LEU A 215 -14.69 10.46 1.45
C LEU A 215 -13.44 10.89 2.24
N PHE A 216 -12.45 11.46 1.57
CA PHE A 216 -11.21 11.91 2.21
C PHE A 216 -11.48 13.03 3.22
N ARG A 217 -12.32 14.01 2.84
CA ARG A 217 -12.73 15.08 3.76
C ARG A 217 -13.43 14.53 4.99
N LYS A 218 -14.38 13.59 4.80
CA LYS A 218 -15.12 12.97 5.90
C LYS A 218 -14.21 12.14 6.82
N ALA A 219 -13.21 11.47 6.25
CA ALA A 219 -12.22 10.69 7.01
C ALA A 219 -11.20 11.58 7.75
N GLY A 220 -11.02 12.84 7.32
CA GLY A 220 -9.97 13.74 7.81
C GLY A 220 -8.62 13.56 7.11
N ILE A 221 -8.60 12.91 5.93
CA ILE A 221 -7.41 12.72 5.11
C ILE A 221 -7.12 14.01 4.34
N VAL A 222 -5.88 14.48 4.37
CA VAL A 222 -5.42 15.59 3.54
C VAL A 222 -5.18 15.09 2.13
N ARG A 223 -5.98 15.57 1.18
CA ARG A 223 -5.82 15.25 -0.22
C ARG A 223 -4.71 16.07 -0.84
N CYS A 224 -3.80 15.42 -1.54
CA CYS A 224 -2.72 16.03 -2.31
C CYS A 224 -2.96 15.81 -3.81
N ASN A 225 -2.62 16.82 -4.63
CA ASN A 225 -2.80 16.77 -6.08
C ASN A 225 -1.68 16.00 -6.80
N GLY A 226 -0.57 15.75 -6.13
CA GLY A 226 0.56 15.02 -6.68
C GLY A 226 1.59 14.63 -5.64
N ARG A 227 2.62 13.93 -6.10
CA ARG A 227 3.68 13.38 -5.25
C ARG A 227 4.49 14.47 -4.52
N ASP A 228 4.76 15.58 -5.18
CA ASP A 228 5.55 16.67 -4.58
C ASP A 228 4.80 17.35 -3.44
N GLU A 229 3.49 17.54 -3.61
CA GLU A 229 2.63 18.05 -2.55
C GLU A 229 2.53 17.04 -1.39
N LEU A 230 2.40 15.74 -1.70
CA LEU A 230 2.40 14.68 -0.70
C LEU A 230 3.69 14.72 0.15
N MET A 231 4.86 14.90 -0.48
CA MET A 231 6.12 15.00 0.24
C MET A 231 6.24 16.28 1.07
N THR A 232 5.70 17.38 0.58
CA THR A 232 5.65 18.65 1.33
C THR A 232 4.76 18.49 2.57
N VAL A 233 3.58 17.91 2.41
CA VAL A 233 2.65 17.63 3.52
C VAL A 233 3.26 16.63 4.50
N ALA A 234 3.95 15.60 4.01
CA ALA A 234 4.67 14.64 4.86
C ALA A 234 5.71 15.34 5.74
N GLY A 235 6.51 16.24 5.16
CA GLY A 235 7.48 17.04 5.90
C GLY A 235 6.81 17.86 7.02
N ILE A 236 5.70 18.53 6.73
CA ILE A 236 4.93 19.27 7.72
C ILE A 236 4.40 18.33 8.82
N PHE A 237 3.87 17.17 8.46
CA PHE A 237 3.28 16.23 9.40
C PHE A 237 4.31 15.59 10.35
N MET A 238 5.57 15.49 9.94
CA MET A 238 6.65 14.97 10.77
C MET A 238 7.14 15.96 11.81
N HIS A 239 6.84 17.26 11.65
CA HIS A 239 7.21 18.26 12.64
C HIS A 239 6.23 18.26 13.83
N PRO A 240 6.72 18.65 15.02
CA PRO A 240 5.88 18.84 16.18
C PRO A 240 4.76 19.85 15.92
N GLU A 241 3.62 19.61 16.54
CA GLU A 241 2.48 20.52 16.45
C GLU A 241 2.80 21.87 17.11
N VAL A 242 2.56 22.97 16.39
CA VAL A 242 2.71 24.31 16.95
C VAL A 242 1.55 24.56 17.91
N LYS A 243 1.86 24.63 19.20
CA LYS A 243 0.86 24.81 20.27
C LYS A 243 0.50 26.26 20.56
N GLY A 244 1.31 27.20 20.11
CA GLY A 244 1.14 28.64 20.31
C GLY A 244 0.41 29.32 19.17
N LYS A 245 -0.20 30.47 19.44
CA LYS A 245 -0.81 31.36 18.42
C LYS A 245 0.09 32.55 18.06
N ASN A 246 1.17 32.77 18.80
CA ASN A 246 2.05 33.90 18.62
C ASN A 246 3.30 33.46 17.87
N MET A 247 3.66 34.19 16.85
CA MET A 247 4.87 33.97 16.02
C MET A 247 5.69 35.24 15.97
N ALA A 248 7.00 35.13 16.17
CA ALA A 248 7.95 36.20 15.92
C ALA A 248 8.74 35.87 14.65
N VAL A 249 8.91 36.86 13.80
CA VAL A 249 9.81 36.82 12.65
C VAL A 249 10.97 37.75 12.93
N VAL A 250 12.19 37.21 12.88
CA VAL A 250 13.43 37.97 13.04
C VAL A 250 14.14 37.92 11.71
N THR A 251 14.44 39.10 11.14
CA THR A 251 15.13 39.25 9.84
C THR A 251 16.49 39.89 10.03
#